data_45847f91f0dbbbd22d47ff312daa474a
#
_entry.id   45847f91f0dbbbd22d47ff312daa474a
#
_cell.length_a   1.000
_cell.length_b   1.000
_cell.length_c   1.000
_cell.angle_alpha   90.00
_cell.angle_beta   90.00
_cell.angle_gamma   90.00
#
_symmetry.space_group_name_H-M   'P 1'
#
loop_
_entity.id
_entity.type
_entity.pdbx_description
1 polymer ?
#
loop_
_entity_poly.entity_id
_entity_poly.type
_entity_poly.pdbx_seq_one_letter_code
_entity_poly.pdbx_strand_id
1 'polypeptide(L)'
;LKDSRVDFQKINIKDWAASVRIMRDYDIVMDGTTITLNGLSTGCIAEAGCHGINLNGFGEEYPHDPVFKANGRTHVPGFGMTPGTTDMMAKYAIDRLDTIDTVRISHGAFRPIAFSASITETTSYEYDPNLPGRVVYEDGRFVQVPPFARPLDVELPPPYGTHPQYIIPHSETKTVAAYLDEQGKRARLIEVRGTWPPQNMQLV
;
A
#
# COMPACT_ATOMS: atom_id res chain seq x y z
N LEU A 1 -18.99 12.30 18.32
CA LEU A 1 -17.89 12.97 19.00
C LEU A 1 -17.89 14.43 18.53
N LYS A 2 -18.24 15.37 19.43
CA LYS A 2 -18.06 16.81 19.16
C LYS A 2 -16.70 17.22 19.75
N ASP A 3 -15.67 17.08 18.98
CA ASP A 3 -14.35 17.64 19.31
C ASP A 3 -14.19 18.92 18.49
N SER A 4 -13.91 20.05 19.14
CA SER A 4 -13.75 21.33 18.46
C SER A 4 -12.53 21.40 17.54
N ARG A 5 -11.65 20.41 17.62
CA ARG A 5 -10.49 20.27 16.74
C ARG A 5 -10.82 19.54 15.43
N VAL A 6 -12.03 18.96 15.32
CA VAL A 6 -12.45 18.16 14.16
C VAL A 6 -13.59 18.87 13.47
N ASP A 7 -13.41 19.14 12.20
CA ASP A 7 -14.43 19.64 11.29
C ASP A 7 -14.71 18.63 10.17
N PHE A 8 -15.94 18.67 9.63
CA PHE A 8 -16.37 17.78 8.55
C PHE A 8 -16.88 18.61 7.39
N GLN A 9 -16.28 18.42 6.24
CA GLN A 9 -16.71 19.02 5.00
C GLN A 9 -17.05 17.96 3.96
N LYS A 10 -18.23 18.06 3.35
CA LYS A 10 -18.60 17.20 2.23
C LYS A 10 -18.01 17.78 0.96
N ILE A 11 -17.13 17.03 0.32
CA ILE A 11 -16.47 17.42 -0.93
C ILE A 11 -16.65 16.32 -1.98
N ASN A 12 -16.75 16.72 -3.24
CA ASN A 12 -16.59 15.82 -4.37
C ASN A 12 -15.14 15.94 -4.87
N ILE A 13 -14.32 14.92 -4.64
CA ILE A 13 -12.90 14.95 -5.03
C ILE A 13 -12.71 15.14 -6.55
N LYS A 14 -13.71 14.81 -7.37
CA LYS A 14 -13.69 15.06 -8.83
C LYS A 14 -13.87 16.54 -9.17
N ASP A 15 -14.34 17.37 -8.24
CA ASP A 15 -14.30 18.83 -8.37
C ASP A 15 -12.91 19.30 -7.95
N TRP A 16 -12.01 19.35 -8.92
CA TRP A 16 -10.62 19.71 -8.73
C TRP A 16 -10.45 21.06 -8.02
N ALA A 17 -11.10 22.09 -8.56
CA ALA A 17 -10.94 23.46 -8.03
C ALA A 17 -11.42 23.58 -6.59
N ALA A 18 -12.57 22.95 -6.26
CA ALA A 18 -13.07 22.93 -4.88
C ALA A 18 -12.16 22.15 -3.96
N SER A 19 -11.62 21.00 -4.42
CA SER A 19 -10.70 20.16 -3.66
C SER A 19 -9.42 20.90 -3.33
N VAL A 20 -8.76 21.49 -4.32
CA VAL A 20 -7.55 22.29 -4.15
C VAL A 20 -7.77 23.45 -3.20
N ARG A 21 -8.88 24.18 -3.36
CA ARG A 21 -9.20 25.33 -2.50
C ARG A 21 -9.32 24.94 -1.02
N ILE A 22 -9.99 23.82 -0.73
CA ILE A 22 -10.15 23.33 0.65
C ILE A 22 -8.83 22.83 1.20
N MET A 23 -8.06 22.08 0.42
CA MET A 23 -6.79 21.51 0.87
C MET A 23 -5.75 22.59 1.19
N ARG A 24 -5.79 23.75 0.57
CA ARG A 24 -4.86 24.87 0.83
C ARG A 24 -4.87 25.37 2.28
N ASP A 25 -5.91 25.10 3.03
CA ASP A 25 -6.03 25.50 4.43
C ASP A 25 -5.28 24.54 5.38
N TYR A 26 -4.61 23.49 4.85
CA TYR A 26 -3.94 22.47 5.63
C TYR A 26 -2.46 22.31 5.25
N ASP A 27 -1.63 21.97 6.22
CA ASP A 27 -0.21 21.67 5.99
C ASP A 27 -0.01 20.26 5.43
N ILE A 28 -0.82 19.30 5.89
CA ILE A 28 -0.73 17.88 5.54
C ILE A 28 -2.12 17.36 5.18
N VAL A 29 -2.20 16.66 4.08
CA VAL A 29 -3.41 15.95 3.65
C VAL A 29 -3.13 14.45 3.58
N MET A 30 -3.94 13.66 4.28
CA MET A 30 -3.93 12.21 4.17
C MET A 30 -5.02 11.75 3.21
N ASP A 31 -4.63 11.08 2.16
CA ASP A 31 -5.53 10.55 1.13
C ASP A 31 -5.90 9.10 1.43
N GLY A 32 -7.17 8.86 1.70
CA GLY A 32 -7.78 7.54 1.85
C GLY A 32 -8.85 7.27 0.78
N THR A 33 -8.77 7.89 -0.38
CA THR A 33 -9.69 7.64 -1.49
C THR A 33 -9.49 6.23 -2.08
N THR A 34 -10.41 5.82 -2.96
CA THR A 34 -10.26 4.55 -3.67
C THR A 34 -9.06 4.59 -4.61
N ILE A 35 -8.57 3.42 -4.97
CA ILE A 35 -7.41 3.27 -5.86
C ILE A 35 -7.61 4.01 -7.20
N THR A 36 -8.81 4.02 -7.74
CA THR A 36 -9.14 4.70 -9.01
C THR A 36 -9.16 6.22 -8.92
N LEU A 37 -9.28 6.79 -7.72
CA LEU A 37 -9.28 8.25 -7.46
C LEU A 37 -7.93 8.76 -6.93
N ASN A 38 -7.02 7.87 -6.61
CA ASN A 38 -5.75 8.17 -5.98
C ASN A 38 -4.91 9.20 -6.77
N GLY A 39 -4.71 8.99 -8.07
CA GLY A 39 -3.94 9.92 -8.89
C GLY A 39 -4.55 11.32 -8.94
N LEU A 40 -5.89 11.40 -8.95
CA LEU A 40 -6.60 12.67 -8.95
C LEU A 40 -6.45 13.40 -7.59
N SER A 41 -6.65 12.68 -6.48
CA SER A 41 -6.52 13.28 -5.14
C SER A 41 -5.08 13.71 -4.86
N THR A 42 -4.09 12.89 -5.24
CA THR A 42 -2.67 13.24 -5.12
C THR A 42 -2.33 14.51 -5.93
N GLY A 43 -2.89 14.65 -7.13
CA GLY A 43 -2.73 15.86 -7.94
C GLY A 43 -3.31 17.10 -7.27
N CYS A 44 -4.50 16.99 -6.67
CA CYS A 44 -5.10 18.08 -5.91
C CYS A 44 -4.23 18.50 -4.70
N ILE A 45 -3.68 17.52 -3.97
CA ILE A 45 -2.78 17.77 -2.83
C ILE A 45 -1.51 18.50 -3.29
N ALA A 46 -0.92 18.04 -4.38
CA ALA A 46 0.28 18.65 -4.96
C ALA A 46 0.03 20.11 -5.36
N GLU A 47 -1.06 20.38 -6.08
CA GLU A 47 -1.44 21.74 -6.51
C GLU A 47 -1.82 22.64 -5.34
N ALA A 48 -2.44 22.09 -4.31
CA ALA A 48 -2.75 22.82 -3.09
C ALA A 48 -1.51 23.28 -2.33
N GLY A 49 -0.35 22.65 -2.57
CA GLY A 49 0.92 22.95 -1.90
C GLY A 49 0.99 22.38 -0.49
N CYS A 50 0.33 21.25 -0.24
CA CYS A 50 0.36 20.53 1.02
C CYS A 50 1.39 19.41 1.00
N HIS A 51 1.80 18.91 2.16
CA HIS A 51 2.40 17.59 2.26
C HIS A 51 1.34 16.52 2.03
N GLY A 52 1.66 15.45 1.29
CA GLY A 52 0.75 14.37 0.98
C GLY A 52 1.13 13.06 1.67
N ILE A 53 0.16 12.39 2.27
CA ILE A 53 0.27 10.99 2.69
C ILE A 53 -0.82 10.21 1.99
N ASN A 54 -0.46 9.12 1.32
CA ASN A 54 -1.40 8.31 0.57
C ASN A 54 -1.38 6.87 1.06
N LEU A 55 -2.55 6.29 1.32
CA LEU A 55 -2.68 4.92 1.83
C LEU A 55 -2.45 3.87 0.73
N ASN A 56 -2.56 4.23 -0.54
CA ASN A 56 -2.36 3.34 -1.68
C ASN A 56 -0.91 3.40 -2.16
N GLY A 57 -0.33 2.27 -2.54
CA GLY A 57 1.06 2.15 -2.96
C GLY A 57 1.28 1.18 -4.11
N PHE A 58 0.32 1.04 -5.01
CA PHE A 58 0.42 0.13 -6.15
C PHE A 58 1.11 0.72 -7.38
N GLY A 59 1.31 2.04 -7.41
CA GLY A 59 1.90 2.72 -8.55
C GLY A 59 3.42 2.57 -8.61
N GLU A 60 3.96 2.48 -9.81
CA GLU A 60 5.40 2.58 -10.07
C GLU A 60 5.81 4.01 -10.42
N GLU A 61 4.84 4.82 -10.84
CA GLU A 61 5.03 6.19 -11.27
C GLU A 61 4.29 7.15 -10.36
N TYR A 62 4.96 8.20 -9.98
CA TYR A 62 4.40 9.28 -9.18
C TYR A 62 4.45 10.58 -9.99
N PRO A 63 3.51 10.78 -10.92
CA PRO A 63 3.54 11.88 -11.89
C PRO A 63 3.48 13.27 -11.24
N HIS A 64 3.03 13.35 -9.99
CA HIS A 64 2.92 14.59 -9.23
C HIS A 64 4.17 14.93 -8.40
N ASP A 65 5.15 14.04 -8.30
CA ASP A 65 6.39 14.26 -7.56
C ASP A 65 7.13 15.55 -7.96
N PRO A 66 7.23 15.91 -9.26
CA PRO A 66 7.86 17.19 -9.65
C PRO A 66 7.16 18.41 -9.03
N VAL A 67 5.83 18.36 -8.88
CA VAL A 67 5.06 19.47 -8.29
C VAL A 67 5.30 19.55 -6.78
N PHE A 68 5.30 18.41 -6.08
CA PHE A 68 5.67 18.37 -4.67
C PHE A 68 7.07 18.93 -4.42
N LYS A 69 8.05 18.51 -5.21
CA LYS A 69 9.44 18.98 -5.12
C LYS A 69 9.55 20.50 -5.39
N ALA A 70 8.87 20.99 -6.42
CA ALA A 70 8.87 22.42 -6.75
C ALA A 70 8.28 23.29 -5.64
N ASN A 71 7.28 22.75 -4.92
CA ASN A 71 6.64 23.41 -3.79
C ASN A 71 7.38 23.20 -2.45
N GLY A 72 8.49 22.48 -2.43
CA GLY A 72 9.21 22.12 -1.19
C GLY A 72 8.36 21.22 -0.29
N ARG A 73 7.52 20.37 -0.85
CA ARG A 73 6.62 19.47 -0.13
C ARG A 73 7.06 18.02 -0.29
N THR A 74 6.60 17.19 0.63
CA THR A 74 6.87 15.75 0.67
C THR A 74 5.58 14.99 0.33
N HIS A 75 5.71 13.96 -0.49
CA HIS A 75 4.65 12.98 -0.72
C HIS A 75 5.13 11.60 -0.25
N VAL A 76 4.30 10.93 0.54
CA VAL A 76 4.58 9.59 1.09
C VAL A 76 3.47 8.65 0.64
N PRO A 77 3.65 7.94 -0.48
CA PRO A 77 2.68 6.94 -0.95
C PRO A 77 2.82 5.62 -0.17
N GLY A 78 1.75 4.81 -0.17
CA GLY A 78 1.77 3.48 0.44
C GLY A 78 1.98 3.48 1.95
N PHE A 79 1.48 4.50 2.65
CA PHE A 79 1.67 4.65 4.09
C PHE A 79 0.41 4.28 4.87
N GLY A 80 0.05 3.01 4.79
CA GLY A 80 -1.07 2.41 5.51
C GLY A 80 -0.63 1.34 6.50
N MET A 81 -1.44 0.33 6.66
CA MET A 81 -1.11 -0.86 7.45
C MET A 81 -0.23 -1.81 6.63
N THR A 82 -0.65 -2.12 5.41
CA THR A 82 0.07 -2.91 4.41
C THR A 82 -0.31 -2.34 3.03
N PRO A 83 0.60 -1.65 2.36
CA PRO A 83 1.95 -1.25 2.78
C PRO A 83 1.99 -0.19 3.88
N GLY A 84 3.16 -0.02 4.49
CA GLY A 84 3.48 1.03 5.47
C GLY A 84 3.91 0.47 6.82
N THR A 85 2.99 0.07 7.71
CA THR A 85 3.36 -0.54 9.00
C THR A 85 4.17 -1.82 8.79
N THR A 86 3.85 -2.62 7.78
CA THR A 86 4.61 -3.82 7.40
C THR A 86 6.02 -3.51 6.95
N ASP A 87 6.26 -2.38 6.27
CA ASP A 87 7.61 -1.89 5.95
C ASP A 87 8.40 -1.58 7.22
N MET A 88 7.77 -0.91 8.19
CA MET A 88 8.42 -0.59 9.47
C MET A 88 8.74 -1.86 10.27
N MET A 89 7.86 -2.86 10.24
CA MET A 89 8.11 -4.15 10.89
C MET A 89 9.27 -4.89 10.20
N ALA A 90 9.32 -4.91 8.88
CA ALA A 90 10.41 -5.50 8.12
C ALA A 90 11.73 -4.79 8.43
N LYS A 91 11.74 -3.45 8.38
CA LYS A 91 12.91 -2.64 8.75
C LYS A 91 13.38 -2.96 10.16
N TYR A 92 12.48 -3.00 11.14
CA TYR A 92 12.82 -3.31 12.53
C TYR A 92 13.52 -4.67 12.69
N ALA A 93 13.06 -5.69 11.95
CA ALA A 93 13.70 -7.02 11.94
C ALA A 93 15.05 -7.01 11.22
N ILE A 94 15.13 -6.39 10.06
CA ILE A 94 16.34 -6.27 9.23
C ILE A 94 17.49 -5.61 10.00
N ASP A 95 17.18 -4.57 10.77
CA ASP A 95 18.20 -3.83 11.57
C ASP A 95 18.82 -4.69 12.66
N ARG A 96 18.21 -5.80 13.04
CA ARG A 96 18.63 -6.70 14.13
C ARG A 96 19.22 -8.02 13.68
N LEU A 97 19.24 -8.26 12.38
CA LEU A 97 19.74 -9.50 11.78
C LEU A 97 21.03 -9.22 11.01
N ASP A 98 22.06 -10.02 11.20
CA ASP A 98 23.32 -9.92 10.48
C ASP A 98 23.17 -10.41 9.03
N THR A 99 22.43 -11.48 8.83
CA THR A 99 22.18 -12.09 7.51
C THR A 99 20.70 -12.34 7.31
N ILE A 100 20.24 -12.19 6.08
CA ILE A 100 18.83 -12.33 5.72
C ILE A 100 18.73 -13.16 4.45
N ASP A 101 18.10 -14.33 4.52
CA ASP A 101 17.81 -15.14 3.34
C ASP A 101 16.46 -14.77 2.74
N THR A 102 15.44 -14.67 3.56
CA THR A 102 14.08 -14.45 3.10
C THR A 102 13.37 -13.41 3.94
N VAL A 103 12.72 -12.45 3.27
CA VAL A 103 11.73 -11.55 3.88
C VAL A 103 10.36 -11.91 3.33
N ARG A 104 9.48 -12.37 4.21
CA ARG A 104 8.10 -12.70 3.86
C ARG A 104 7.16 -11.87 4.70
N ILE A 105 6.39 -11.02 4.05
CA ILE A 105 5.31 -10.25 4.65
C ILE A 105 4.02 -11.00 4.35
N SER A 106 3.29 -11.36 5.40
CA SER A 106 2.05 -12.11 5.30
C SER A 106 0.95 -11.39 6.05
N HIS A 107 -0.21 -11.23 5.43
CA HIS A 107 -1.38 -10.71 6.10
C HIS A 107 -2.64 -11.48 5.78
N GLY A 108 -3.59 -11.46 6.72
CA GLY A 108 -4.95 -11.95 6.54
C GLY A 108 -5.94 -10.83 6.77
N ALA A 109 -6.74 -10.50 5.77
CA ALA A 109 -7.74 -9.43 5.88
C ALA A 109 -9.08 -9.96 6.42
N PHE A 110 -9.05 -10.55 7.61
CA PHE A 110 -10.24 -11.08 8.30
C PHE A 110 -10.94 -9.95 9.05
N ARG A 111 -11.91 -9.34 8.42
CA ARG A 111 -12.64 -8.22 8.99
C ARG A 111 -14.05 -8.65 9.38
N PRO A 112 -14.52 -8.30 10.58
CA PRO A 112 -15.91 -8.57 11.00
C PRO A 112 -16.94 -7.65 10.32
N ILE A 113 -16.48 -6.62 9.62
CA ILE A 113 -17.31 -5.60 9.00
C ILE A 113 -17.56 -5.95 7.54
N ALA A 114 -18.75 -5.70 7.05
CA ALA A 114 -19.11 -5.85 5.65
C ALA A 114 -18.16 -5.08 4.74
N PHE A 115 -17.86 -5.64 3.59
CA PHE A 115 -17.06 -4.98 2.57
C PHE A 115 -17.66 -3.62 2.19
N SER A 116 -16.82 -2.60 2.15
CA SER A 116 -17.15 -1.36 1.48
C SER A 116 -16.89 -1.51 -0.04
N ALA A 117 -17.58 -0.71 -0.85
CA ALA A 117 -17.33 -0.69 -2.30
C ALA A 117 -15.83 -0.43 -2.62
N SER A 118 -15.19 0.46 -1.88
CA SER A 118 -13.76 0.76 -2.02
C SER A 118 -12.86 -0.44 -1.76
N ILE A 119 -13.15 -1.21 -0.71
CA ILE A 119 -12.36 -2.39 -0.36
C ILE A 119 -12.55 -3.48 -1.40
N THR A 120 -13.79 -3.68 -1.89
CA THR A 120 -14.07 -4.64 -2.95
C THR A 120 -13.32 -4.28 -4.23
N GLU A 121 -13.31 -3.00 -4.60
CA GLU A 121 -12.56 -2.50 -5.75
C GLU A 121 -11.05 -2.78 -5.61
N THR A 122 -10.46 -2.45 -4.47
CA THR A 122 -9.03 -2.70 -4.19
C THR A 122 -8.71 -4.19 -4.24
N THR A 123 -9.55 -5.04 -3.62
CA THR A 123 -9.35 -6.49 -3.64
C THR A 123 -9.40 -7.05 -5.06
N SER A 124 -10.37 -6.62 -5.85
CA SER A 124 -10.46 -7.05 -7.26
C SER A 124 -9.21 -6.62 -8.04
N TYR A 125 -8.68 -5.44 -7.74
CA TYR A 125 -7.46 -4.93 -8.35
C TYR A 125 -6.23 -5.76 -7.99
N GLU A 126 -6.11 -6.19 -6.73
CA GLU A 126 -5.00 -7.03 -6.27
C GLU A 126 -4.91 -8.36 -7.03
N TYR A 127 -6.02 -8.89 -7.53
CA TYR A 127 -6.08 -10.15 -8.27
C TYR A 127 -6.27 -9.97 -9.78
N ASP A 128 -6.31 -8.73 -10.29
CA ASP A 128 -6.37 -8.47 -11.74
C ASP A 128 -5.13 -9.04 -12.44
N PRO A 129 -5.30 -9.94 -13.42
CA PRO A 129 -4.18 -10.51 -14.18
C PRO A 129 -3.39 -9.47 -14.97
N ASN A 130 -3.99 -8.34 -15.28
CA ASN A 130 -3.36 -7.27 -16.05
C ASN A 130 -2.58 -6.27 -15.18
N LEU A 131 -2.65 -6.39 -13.86
CA LEU A 131 -1.91 -5.50 -12.95
C LEU A 131 -0.40 -5.80 -12.98
N PRO A 132 0.45 -4.86 -13.42
CA PRO A 132 1.87 -5.12 -13.64
C PRO A 132 2.70 -5.23 -12.34
N GLY A 133 2.19 -4.76 -11.24
CA GLY A 133 2.95 -4.62 -9.98
C GLY A 133 3.08 -5.88 -9.14
N ARG A 134 2.50 -7.03 -9.56
CA ARG A 134 2.61 -8.28 -8.77
C ARG A 134 3.95 -8.95 -9.01
N VAL A 135 4.92 -8.62 -8.16
CA VAL A 135 6.29 -9.09 -8.28
C VAL A 135 6.78 -9.72 -6.98
N VAL A 136 7.70 -10.66 -7.09
CA VAL A 136 8.61 -11.09 -6.03
C VAL A 136 10.01 -10.61 -6.36
N TYR A 137 10.83 -10.34 -5.34
CA TYR A 137 12.26 -10.15 -5.52
C TYR A 137 12.94 -11.49 -5.25
N GLU A 138 13.65 -12.03 -6.24
CA GLU A 138 14.27 -13.34 -6.18
C GLU A 138 15.65 -13.31 -6.86
N ASP A 139 16.68 -13.70 -6.12
CA ASP A 139 18.05 -13.77 -6.62
C ASP A 139 18.53 -12.47 -7.31
N GLY A 140 18.23 -11.33 -6.71
CA GLY A 140 18.70 -10.03 -7.18
C GLY A 140 17.85 -9.36 -8.25
N ARG A 141 16.66 -9.88 -8.57
CA ARG A 141 15.77 -9.33 -9.60
C ARG A 141 14.30 -9.40 -9.21
N PHE A 142 13.51 -8.48 -9.77
CA PHE A 142 12.05 -8.55 -9.68
C PHE A 142 11.49 -9.50 -10.74
N VAL A 143 10.70 -10.45 -10.29
CA VAL A 143 10.05 -11.46 -11.14
C VAL A 143 8.55 -11.28 -11.05
N GLN A 144 7.91 -10.95 -12.16
CA GLN A 144 6.46 -10.85 -12.21
C GLN A 144 5.80 -12.23 -12.12
N VAL A 145 4.73 -12.32 -11.36
CA VAL A 145 3.97 -13.56 -11.18
C VAL A 145 2.49 -13.32 -11.43
N PRO A 146 1.76 -14.34 -11.96
CA PRO A 146 0.31 -14.21 -12.19
C PRO A 146 -0.47 -14.20 -10.85
N PRO A 147 -1.76 -13.82 -10.88
CA PRO A 147 -2.65 -14.00 -9.74
C PRO A 147 -2.65 -15.44 -9.24
N PHE A 148 -2.84 -15.61 -7.95
CA PHE A 148 -2.88 -16.92 -7.27
C PHE A 148 -1.61 -17.77 -7.42
N ALA A 149 -0.51 -17.17 -7.88
CA ALA A 149 0.76 -17.87 -8.00
C ALA A 149 1.35 -18.24 -6.64
N ARG A 150 2.12 -19.32 -6.63
CA ARG A 150 2.94 -19.76 -5.49
C ARG A 150 2.13 -19.81 -4.18
N PRO A 151 1.00 -20.54 -4.11
CA PRO A 151 0.24 -20.65 -2.87
C PRO A 151 1.11 -21.21 -1.75
N LEU A 152 0.94 -20.68 -0.56
CA LEU A 152 1.63 -21.12 0.64
C LEU A 152 0.65 -21.10 1.80
N ASP A 153 0.53 -22.21 2.51
CA ASP A 153 -0.24 -22.25 3.74
C ASP A 153 0.54 -21.52 4.84
N VAL A 154 -0.08 -20.49 5.41
CA VAL A 154 0.49 -19.67 6.46
C VAL A 154 -0.38 -19.77 7.70
N GLU A 155 0.23 -20.13 8.82
CA GLU A 155 -0.42 -20.12 10.12
C GLU A 155 -0.50 -18.68 10.61
N LEU A 156 -1.73 -18.20 10.76
CA LEU A 156 -2.01 -16.90 11.36
C LEU A 156 -2.31 -17.07 12.86
N PRO A 157 -2.07 -16.03 13.68
CA PRO A 157 -2.38 -16.10 15.10
C PRO A 157 -3.84 -16.47 15.36
N PRO A 158 -4.16 -17.13 16.50
CA PRO A 158 -5.55 -17.37 16.88
C PRO A 158 -6.37 -16.07 16.89
N PRO A 159 -7.63 -16.10 16.46
CA PRO A 159 -8.45 -17.28 16.14
C PRO A 159 -8.43 -17.69 14.64
N TYR A 160 -7.52 -17.19 13.85
CA TYR A 160 -7.59 -17.27 12.38
C TYR A 160 -7.14 -18.62 11.82
N GLY A 161 -6.09 -19.23 12.38
CA GLY A 161 -5.59 -20.54 11.92
C GLY A 161 -4.81 -20.47 10.60
N THR A 162 -4.68 -21.63 9.94
CA THR A 162 -3.89 -21.77 8.72
C THR A 162 -4.74 -21.51 7.48
N HIS A 163 -4.22 -20.66 6.60
CA HIS A 163 -4.87 -20.29 5.34
C HIS A 163 -3.89 -20.26 4.18
N PRO A 164 -4.33 -20.65 2.96
CA PRO A 164 -3.54 -20.42 1.76
C PRO A 164 -3.41 -18.92 1.51
N GLN A 165 -2.19 -18.48 1.27
CA GLN A 165 -1.86 -17.11 0.91
C GLN A 165 -1.23 -17.06 -0.47
N TYR A 166 -1.48 -15.99 -1.18
CA TYR A 166 -1.03 -15.76 -2.55
C TYR A 166 -0.20 -14.48 -2.62
N ILE A 167 0.68 -14.41 -3.62
CA ILE A 167 1.45 -13.18 -3.88
C ILE A 167 0.50 -12.08 -4.30
N ILE A 168 0.66 -10.91 -3.68
CA ILE A 168 -0.12 -9.71 -3.97
C ILE A 168 0.79 -8.56 -4.42
N PRO A 169 0.28 -7.58 -5.19
CA PRO A 169 1.08 -6.51 -5.78
C PRO A 169 1.30 -5.35 -4.80
N HIS A 170 2.01 -5.58 -3.74
CA HIS A 170 2.30 -4.56 -2.73
C HIS A 170 3.72 -4.00 -2.86
N SER A 171 3.89 -2.74 -2.45
CA SER A 171 5.15 -2.00 -2.61
C SER A 171 6.27 -2.48 -1.71
N GLU A 172 5.98 -3.19 -0.62
CA GLU A 172 7.00 -3.68 0.33
C GLU A 172 8.05 -4.56 -0.36
N THR A 173 7.69 -5.29 -1.41
CA THR A 173 8.69 -6.05 -2.18
C THR A 173 9.81 -5.16 -2.72
N LYS A 174 9.48 -3.92 -3.12
CA LYS A 174 10.44 -2.96 -3.68
C LYS A 174 11.11 -2.13 -2.59
N THR A 175 10.34 -1.63 -1.64
CA THR A 175 10.86 -0.78 -0.56
C THR A 175 11.81 -1.54 0.34
N VAL A 176 11.50 -2.79 0.68
CA VAL A 176 12.39 -3.65 1.46
C VAL A 176 13.65 -4.01 0.69
N ALA A 177 13.56 -4.28 -0.62
CA ALA A 177 14.74 -4.54 -1.45
C ALA A 177 15.66 -3.32 -1.49
N ALA A 178 15.10 -2.13 -1.70
CA ALA A 178 15.87 -0.87 -1.68
C ALA A 178 16.51 -0.62 -0.32
N TYR A 179 15.77 -0.84 0.77
CA TYR A 179 16.31 -0.68 2.12
C TYR A 179 17.47 -1.64 2.40
N LEU A 180 17.36 -2.91 2.01
CA LEU A 180 18.45 -3.87 2.15
C LEU A 180 19.71 -3.42 1.39
N ASP A 181 19.54 -2.93 0.17
CA ASP A 181 20.66 -2.43 -0.64
C ASP A 181 21.34 -1.21 0.02
N GLU A 182 20.57 -0.27 0.55
CA GLU A 182 21.08 0.87 1.32
C GLU A 182 21.88 0.44 2.57
N GLN A 183 21.51 -0.68 3.19
CA GLN A 183 22.23 -1.25 4.35
C GLN A 183 23.41 -2.17 3.96
N GLY A 184 23.69 -2.32 2.66
CA GLY A 184 24.69 -3.27 2.17
C GLY A 184 24.33 -4.73 2.43
N LYS A 185 23.07 -5.03 2.68
CA LYS A 185 22.52 -6.38 2.93
C LYS A 185 21.80 -6.88 1.70
N ARG A 186 21.58 -8.19 1.65
CA ARG A 186 20.83 -8.84 0.56
C ARG A 186 19.91 -9.91 1.13
N ALA A 187 18.81 -10.13 0.44
CA ALA A 187 17.96 -11.31 0.62
C ALA A 187 17.87 -12.07 -0.70
N ARG A 188 17.76 -13.39 -0.60
CA ARG A 188 17.50 -14.24 -1.77
C ARG A 188 16.05 -14.09 -2.24
N LEU A 189 15.11 -13.94 -1.30
CA LEU A 189 13.69 -13.82 -1.59
C LEU A 189 13.04 -12.71 -0.75
N ILE A 190 12.28 -11.83 -1.41
CA ILE A 190 11.36 -10.90 -0.75
C ILE A 190 9.99 -11.06 -1.42
N GLU A 191 8.97 -11.32 -0.63
CA GLU A 191 7.61 -11.50 -1.13
C GLU A 191 6.57 -10.97 -0.15
N VAL A 192 5.47 -10.46 -0.71
CA VAL A 192 4.28 -10.07 0.05
C VAL A 192 3.14 -11.00 -0.31
N ARG A 193 2.48 -11.53 0.73
CA ARG A 193 1.40 -12.49 0.60
C ARG A 193 0.17 -12.04 1.36
N GLY A 194 -0.98 -12.30 0.80
CA GLY A 194 -2.24 -12.00 1.44
C GLY A 194 -3.28 -13.08 1.22
N THR A 195 -4.29 -13.05 2.09
CA THR A 195 -5.52 -13.81 1.93
C THR A 195 -6.70 -13.05 2.51
N TRP A 196 -7.85 -13.33 1.96
CA TRP A 196 -9.14 -12.90 2.48
C TRP A 196 -9.88 -14.09 3.07
N PRO A 197 -10.96 -13.90 3.84
CA PRO A 197 -11.80 -15.01 4.28
C PRO A 197 -12.19 -15.89 3.10
N PRO A 198 -12.26 -17.22 3.26
CA PRO A 198 -12.48 -18.16 2.16
C PRO A 198 -13.70 -17.83 1.29
N GLN A 199 -14.78 -17.34 1.90
CA GLN A 199 -15.98 -16.92 1.17
C GLN A 199 -15.74 -15.72 0.26
N ASN A 200 -14.76 -14.87 0.58
CA ASN A 200 -14.41 -13.71 -0.22
C ASN A 200 -13.42 -14.07 -1.33
N MET A 201 -12.51 -15.03 -1.07
CA MET A 201 -11.61 -15.56 -2.09
C MET A 201 -12.33 -16.28 -3.23
N GLN A 202 -13.59 -16.66 -3.03
CA GLN A 202 -14.44 -17.24 -4.09
C GLN A 202 -15.03 -16.18 -5.04
N LEU A 203 -14.92 -14.91 -4.70
CA LEU A 203 -15.49 -13.79 -5.47
C LEU A 203 -14.46 -13.10 -6.38
N VAL A 204 -13.19 -13.41 -6.20
CA VAL A 204 -12.05 -12.90 -6.98
C VAL A 204 -11.40 -14.03 -7.78
#